data_ba86de428116dbd5b999abfc17eedfa9
#
_entry.id   ba86de428116dbd5b999abfc17eedfa9
#
_cell.length_a   1.000
_cell.length_b   1.000
_cell.length_c   1.000
_cell.angle_alpha   90.00
_cell.angle_beta   90.00
_cell.angle_gamma   90.00
#
_symmetry.space_group_name_H-M   'P 1'
#
loop_
_entity.id
_entity.type
_entity.pdbx_description
1 polymer ?
#
loop_
_entity_poly.entity_id
_entity_poly.type
_entity_poly.pdbx_seq_one_letter_code
_entity_poly.pdbx_strand_id
1 'polypeptide(L)'
;TGEEGDSLSDYYVEFTANGVWSECVGPGVKVGLDNSTMPYALINNNNGTFSFTQQTYTNRVSGDEDTNSAPSFVGKKVSNLTFFQNRLGIIADQNLVLSENASYYNFYATTGTDVLDTDPIDIAAAGTTVNKLHNSIDFNEQLLLFSGEAQYILESSGDAVTPTTAVLTKTSTFSHAIKVAPVSAGKYVYFAQNRNDKTAITEYFADDDTLTND
;
A
#
# COMPACT_ATOMS: atom_id res chain seq x y z
N THR A 1 -25.95 1.80 -14.95
CA THR A 1 -26.60 3.05 -14.46
C THR A 1 -25.53 4.11 -14.26
N GLY A 2 -25.89 5.36 -14.32
CA GLY A 2 -25.00 6.50 -14.28
C GLY A 2 -25.49 7.62 -15.20
N GLU A 3 -24.75 8.71 -15.34
CA GLU A 3 -25.03 9.78 -16.30
C GLU A 3 -24.46 9.42 -17.68
N GLU A 4 -25.21 9.69 -18.74
CA GLU A 4 -24.78 9.40 -20.10
C GLU A 4 -23.50 10.19 -20.43
N GLY A 5 -22.42 9.45 -20.72
CA GLY A 5 -21.10 10.01 -21.06
C GLY A 5 -20.15 10.29 -19.88
N ASP A 6 -20.54 9.94 -18.65
CA ASP A 6 -19.66 10.00 -17.48
C ASP A 6 -19.38 8.60 -16.91
N SER A 7 -18.28 7.97 -17.33
CA SER A 7 -17.87 6.64 -16.89
C SER A 7 -17.55 6.56 -15.39
N LEU A 8 -17.21 7.69 -14.74
CA LEU A 8 -16.92 7.73 -13.31
C LEU A 8 -18.18 7.62 -12.44
N SER A 9 -19.35 7.88 -13.01
CA SER A 9 -20.65 7.73 -12.33
C SER A 9 -21.34 6.41 -12.64
N ASP A 10 -20.77 5.58 -13.52
CA ASP A 10 -21.34 4.30 -13.89
C ASP A 10 -21.12 3.27 -12.78
N TYR A 11 -22.19 2.53 -12.46
CA TYR A 11 -22.13 1.36 -11.60
C TYR A 11 -23.01 0.23 -12.16
N TYR A 12 -22.67 -0.99 -11.78
CA TYR A 12 -23.28 -2.19 -12.33
C TYR A 12 -24.02 -2.95 -11.24
N VAL A 13 -25.22 -3.42 -11.55
CA VAL A 13 -26.04 -4.20 -10.63
C VAL A 13 -26.57 -5.45 -11.31
N GLU A 14 -26.65 -6.54 -10.57
CA GLU A 14 -27.29 -7.78 -11.00
C GLU A 14 -28.43 -8.14 -10.05
N PHE A 15 -29.46 -8.81 -10.61
CA PHE A 15 -30.56 -9.33 -9.81
C PHE A 15 -30.19 -10.73 -9.29
N THR A 16 -29.99 -10.83 -8.00
CA THR A 16 -29.54 -12.07 -7.36
C THR A 16 -30.65 -13.08 -7.18
N ALA A 17 -30.28 -14.35 -7.00
CA ALA A 17 -31.24 -15.43 -6.74
C ALA A 17 -32.10 -15.22 -5.48
N ASN A 18 -31.67 -14.36 -4.56
CA ASN A 18 -32.40 -13.99 -3.36
C ASN A 18 -33.45 -12.89 -3.59
N GLY A 19 -33.64 -12.43 -4.85
CA GLY A 19 -34.63 -11.43 -5.20
C GLY A 19 -34.26 -9.98 -4.89
N VAL A 20 -32.97 -9.67 -4.71
CA VAL A 20 -32.45 -8.32 -4.49
C VAL A 20 -31.47 -7.92 -5.58
N TRP A 21 -31.40 -6.63 -5.87
CA TRP A 21 -30.35 -6.05 -6.69
C TRP A 21 -29.09 -5.86 -5.86
N SER A 22 -27.95 -6.32 -6.37
CA SER A 22 -26.65 -6.16 -5.73
C SER A 22 -25.66 -5.58 -6.72
N GLU A 23 -24.71 -4.79 -6.25
CA GLU A 23 -23.58 -4.35 -7.08
C GLU A 23 -22.84 -5.56 -7.65
N CYS A 24 -22.33 -5.40 -8.85
CA CYS A 24 -21.51 -6.40 -9.53
C CYS A 24 -20.41 -5.72 -10.37
N VAL A 25 -19.50 -6.52 -10.88
CA VAL A 25 -18.42 -6.05 -11.76
C VAL A 25 -18.97 -5.77 -13.15
N GLY A 26 -18.48 -4.72 -13.81
CA GLY A 26 -18.83 -4.36 -15.17
C GLY A 26 -18.53 -5.48 -16.18
N PRO A 27 -19.29 -5.55 -17.28
CA PRO A 27 -19.10 -6.58 -18.31
C PRO A 27 -17.70 -6.53 -18.93
N GLY A 28 -17.01 -7.68 -18.99
CA GLY A 28 -15.69 -7.79 -19.60
C GLY A 28 -14.52 -7.29 -18.75
N VAL A 29 -14.78 -6.80 -17.54
CA VAL A 29 -13.75 -6.34 -16.61
C VAL A 29 -13.05 -7.55 -15.97
N LYS A 30 -11.73 -7.47 -15.81
CA LYS A 30 -10.95 -8.49 -15.11
C LYS A 30 -11.28 -8.45 -13.61
N VAL A 31 -11.79 -9.54 -13.08
CA VAL A 31 -12.31 -9.60 -11.70
C VAL A 31 -11.24 -9.92 -10.64
N GLY A 32 -10.12 -10.54 -11.00
CA GLY A 32 -9.17 -11.05 -10.01
C GLY A 32 -7.71 -10.83 -10.35
N LEU A 33 -6.88 -10.98 -9.31
CA LEU A 33 -5.43 -11.03 -9.42
C LEU A 33 -4.98 -12.44 -9.81
N ASP A 34 -3.85 -12.56 -10.49
CA ASP A 34 -3.21 -13.85 -10.72
C ASP A 34 -2.46 -14.28 -9.45
N ASN A 35 -3.07 -15.14 -8.65
CA ASN A 35 -2.53 -15.62 -7.39
C ASN A 35 -1.13 -16.26 -7.53
N SER A 36 -0.78 -16.77 -8.71
CA SER A 36 0.54 -17.38 -8.95
C SER A 36 1.68 -16.37 -9.00
N THR A 37 1.36 -15.11 -9.30
CA THR A 37 2.32 -14.00 -9.36
C THR A 37 2.36 -13.17 -8.07
N MET A 38 1.45 -13.45 -7.13
CA MET A 38 1.31 -12.74 -5.88
C MET A 38 2.17 -13.35 -4.77
N PRO A 39 2.48 -12.61 -3.71
CA PRO A 39 3.22 -13.12 -2.56
C PRO A 39 2.59 -14.35 -1.92
N TYR A 40 3.42 -15.30 -1.57
CA TYR A 40 3.06 -16.52 -0.82
C TYR A 40 3.24 -16.28 0.68
N ALA A 41 2.54 -17.06 1.51
CA ALA A 41 2.71 -17.04 2.95
C ALA A 41 3.58 -18.21 3.44
N LEU A 42 4.51 -17.90 4.35
CA LEU A 42 5.22 -18.88 5.15
C LEU A 42 4.57 -18.93 6.54
N ILE A 43 3.88 -20.01 6.82
CA ILE A 43 3.06 -20.17 8.02
C ILE A 43 3.79 -21.10 9.00
N ASN A 44 4.01 -20.62 10.23
CA ASN A 44 4.49 -21.46 11.32
C ASN A 44 3.32 -22.30 11.87
N ASN A 45 3.43 -23.63 11.78
CA ASN A 45 2.39 -24.55 12.23
C ASN A 45 2.43 -24.83 13.76
N ASN A 46 3.31 -24.16 14.51
CA ASN A 46 3.50 -24.32 15.96
C ASN A 46 3.85 -25.76 16.42
N ASN A 47 4.29 -26.61 15.52
CA ASN A 47 4.73 -27.98 15.78
C ASN A 47 6.18 -28.25 15.32
N GLY A 48 6.95 -27.16 15.07
CA GLY A 48 8.31 -27.21 14.54
C GLY A 48 8.38 -27.33 13.01
N THR A 49 7.25 -27.25 12.31
CA THR A 49 7.20 -27.24 10.85
C THR A 49 6.66 -25.93 10.31
N PHE A 50 6.94 -25.65 9.02
CA PHE A 50 6.42 -24.49 8.29
C PHE A 50 5.71 -24.96 7.03
N SER A 51 4.63 -24.27 6.68
CA SER A 51 3.93 -24.41 5.40
C SER A 51 4.18 -23.22 4.53
N PHE A 52 4.65 -23.43 3.30
CA PHE A 52 4.78 -22.37 2.29
C PHE A 52 3.62 -22.53 1.31
N THR A 53 2.66 -21.61 1.36
CA THR A 53 1.40 -21.73 0.63
C THR A 53 1.09 -20.51 -0.21
N GLN A 54 0.57 -20.76 -1.40
CA GLN A 54 -0.06 -19.73 -2.22
C GLN A 54 -1.30 -19.22 -1.50
N GLN A 55 -1.47 -17.90 -1.47
CA GLN A 55 -2.65 -17.28 -0.90
C GLN A 55 -3.70 -16.99 -1.99
N THR A 56 -4.98 -17.00 -1.59
CA THR A 56 -6.07 -16.59 -2.47
C THR A 56 -6.35 -15.12 -2.22
N TYR A 57 -6.13 -14.29 -3.22
CA TYR A 57 -6.45 -12.88 -3.18
C TYR A 57 -7.91 -12.66 -3.58
N THR A 58 -8.56 -11.73 -2.90
CA THR A 58 -9.98 -11.44 -3.11
C THR A 58 -10.20 -10.87 -4.50
N ASN A 59 -11.26 -11.31 -5.16
CA ASN A 59 -11.66 -10.78 -6.44
C ASN A 59 -12.39 -9.44 -6.27
N ARG A 60 -12.32 -8.59 -7.29
CA ARG A 60 -13.19 -7.41 -7.43
C ARG A 60 -14.65 -7.87 -7.44
N VAL A 61 -15.49 -7.23 -6.66
CA VAL A 61 -16.91 -7.58 -6.50
C VAL A 61 -17.85 -6.50 -7.06
N SER A 62 -17.33 -5.32 -7.34
CA SER A 62 -18.10 -4.17 -7.82
C SER A 62 -17.27 -3.29 -8.76
N GLY A 63 -17.94 -2.47 -9.55
CA GLY A 63 -17.34 -1.45 -10.41
C GLY A 63 -16.55 -1.97 -11.61
N ASP A 64 -15.71 -1.14 -12.15
CA ASP A 64 -14.88 -1.39 -13.33
C ASP A 64 -13.47 -0.78 -13.20
N GLU A 65 -12.76 -0.50 -14.29
CA GLU A 65 -11.43 0.08 -14.24
C GLU A 65 -11.42 1.57 -13.85
N ASP A 66 -12.55 2.27 -13.97
CA ASP A 66 -12.70 3.68 -13.62
C ASP A 66 -13.13 3.87 -12.16
N THR A 67 -14.05 3.04 -11.66
CA THR A 67 -14.67 3.16 -10.33
C THR A 67 -14.05 2.27 -9.26
N ASN A 68 -13.38 1.18 -9.65
CA ASN A 68 -12.67 0.25 -8.75
C ASN A 68 -11.49 -0.38 -9.50
N SER A 69 -10.49 0.42 -9.83
CA SER A 69 -9.38 0.06 -10.69
C SER A 69 -8.51 -1.09 -10.13
N ALA A 70 -7.79 -1.77 -11.03
CA ALA A 70 -6.79 -2.74 -10.61
C ALA A 70 -5.68 -2.05 -9.79
N PRO A 71 -5.19 -2.70 -8.70
CA PRO A 71 -4.12 -2.14 -7.88
C PRO A 71 -2.87 -1.79 -8.70
N SER A 72 -2.24 -0.67 -8.39
CA SER A 72 -1.08 -0.14 -9.12
C SER A 72 0.13 -1.08 -9.20
N PHE A 73 0.22 -2.09 -8.36
CA PHE A 73 1.29 -3.10 -8.43
C PHE A 73 1.07 -4.15 -9.54
N VAL A 74 -0.13 -4.24 -10.12
CA VAL A 74 -0.42 -5.22 -11.18
C VAL A 74 0.49 -4.99 -12.38
N GLY A 75 1.20 -6.05 -12.81
CA GLY A 75 2.18 -5.98 -13.90
C GLY A 75 3.52 -5.35 -13.51
N LYS A 76 3.74 -4.98 -12.24
CA LYS A 76 4.99 -4.42 -11.74
C LYS A 76 5.72 -5.42 -10.84
N LYS A 77 7.02 -5.18 -10.67
CA LYS A 77 7.84 -5.96 -9.74
C LYS A 77 7.59 -5.48 -8.30
N VAL A 78 7.18 -6.38 -7.43
CA VAL A 78 7.11 -6.12 -5.98
C VAL A 78 8.55 -5.94 -5.45
N SER A 79 8.80 -4.80 -4.81
CA SER A 79 10.09 -4.46 -4.19
C SER A 79 10.14 -4.91 -2.74
N ASN A 80 9.05 -4.74 -2.01
CA ASN A 80 8.96 -5.06 -0.59
C ASN A 80 7.51 -5.31 -0.17
N LEU A 81 7.37 -5.96 0.99
CA LEU A 81 6.12 -6.11 1.71
C LEU A 81 6.25 -5.41 3.06
N THR A 82 5.17 -4.81 3.52
CA THR A 82 5.09 -4.16 4.84
C THR A 82 3.77 -4.52 5.51
N PHE A 83 3.69 -4.26 6.80
CA PHE A 83 2.44 -4.40 7.55
C PHE A 83 2.28 -3.14 8.40
N PHE A 84 1.19 -2.43 8.20
CA PHE A 84 0.96 -1.16 8.88
C PHE A 84 -0.53 -0.94 9.15
N GLN A 85 -0.88 -0.52 10.37
CA GLN A 85 -2.25 -0.25 10.80
C GLN A 85 -3.25 -1.34 10.35
N ASN A 86 -2.94 -2.60 10.65
CA ASN A 86 -3.76 -3.76 10.33
C ASN A 86 -4.04 -3.96 8.82
N ARG A 87 -3.11 -3.55 7.95
CA ARG A 87 -3.14 -3.68 6.49
C ARG A 87 -1.85 -4.33 5.99
N LEU A 88 -1.95 -5.24 5.04
CA LEU A 88 -0.79 -5.73 4.29
C LEU A 88 -0.44 -4.71 3.21
N GLY A 89 0.81 -4.27 3.19
CA GLY A 89 1.30 -3.32 2.19
C GLY A 89 2.18 -4.00 1.14
N ILE A 90 1.96 -3.65 -0.12
CA ILE A 90 2.79 -4.03 -1.28
C ILE A 90 3.45 -2.77 -1.83
N ILE A 91 4.78 -2.80 -1.90
CA ILE A 91 5.58 -1.73 -2.51
C ILE A 91 6.01 -2.17 -3.89
N ALA A 92 5.62 -1.41 -4.91
CA ALA A 92 5.97 -1.67 -6.31
C ALA A 92 6.20 -0.36 -7.07
N ASP A 93 7.37 -0.22 -7.69
CA ASP A 93 7.83 1.02 -8.30
C ASP A 93 7.75 2.20 -7.32
N GLN A 94 6.95 3.23 -7.59
CA GLN A 94 6.75 4.39 -6.73
C GLN A 94 5.47 4.32 -5.88
N ASN A 95 4.74 3.19 -5.96
CA ASN A 95 3.47 3.02 -5.27
C ASN A 95 3.63 2.22 -3.98
N LEU A 96 2.88 2.63 -2.97
CA LEU A 96 2.51 1.86 -1.81
C LEU A 96 1.03 1.52 -1.92
N VAL A 97 0.71 0.24 -1.93
CA VAL A 97 -0.67 -0.25 -1.96
C VAL A 97 -0.93 -1.02 -0.67
N LEU A 98 -1.85 -0.53 0.15
CA LEU A 98 -2.26 -1.18 1.39
C LEU A 98 -3.59 -1.92 1.17
N SER A 99 -3.70 -3.13 1.70
CA SER A 99 -4.93 -3.93 1.63
C SER A 99 -6.10 -3.25 2.35
N GLU A 100 -7.29 -3.74 2.14
CA GLU A 100 -8.43 -3.45 3.02
C GLU A 100 -8.05 -3.72 4.49
N ASN A 101 -8.59 -2.90 5.41
CA ASN A 101 -8.34 -3.04 6.84
C ASN A 101 -8.83 -4.41 7.34
N ALA A 102 -7.96 -5.14 8.03
CA ALA A 102 -8.18 -6.50 8.53
C ALA A 102 -8.42 -7.59 7.45
N SER A 103 -8.41 -7.24 6.16
CA SER A 103 -8.56 -8.16 5.02
C SER A 103 -7.29 -8.15 4.17
N TYR A 104 -6.24 -8.82 4.62
CA TYR A 104 -4.87 -8.71 4.10
C TYR A 104 -4.68 -9.13 2.65
N TYR A 105 -5.62 -9.85 2.07
CA TYR A 105 -5.58 -10.34 0.69
C TYR A 105 -6.64 -9.65 -0.21
N ASN A 106 -7.33 -8.62 0.30
CA ASN A 106 -8.21 -7.78 -0.49
C ASN A 106 -7.55 -6.46 -0.86
N PHE A 107 -7.44 -6.20 -2.17
CA PHE A 107 -6.88 -4.98 -2.75
C PHE A 107 -7.86 -4.28 -3.70
N TYR A 108 -9.14 -4.64 -3.65
CA TYR A 108 -10.23 -3.98 -4.37
C TYR A 108 -11.21 -3.34 -3.39
N ALA A 109 -11.77 -2.20 -3.78
CA ALA A 109 -12.82 -1.55 -3.00
C ALA A 109 -14.07 -2.43 -2.89
N THR A 110 -14.81 -2.28 -1.80
CA THR A 110 -16.01 -3.07 -1.53
C THR A 110 -17.18 -2.65 -2.42
N THR A 111 -17.26 -1.36 -2.75
CA THR A 111 -18.30 -0.76 -3.60
C THR A 111 -17.67 0.16 -4.64
N GLY A 112 -18.29 0.30 -5.79
CA GLY A 112 -17.88 1.26 -6.82
C GLY A 112 -18.58 2.62 -6.71
N THR A 113 -19.48 2.80 -5.72
CA THR A 113 -20.30 4.02 -5.58
C THR A 113 -19.86 4.93 -4.44
N ASP A 114 -19.02 4.45 -3.53
CA ASP A 114 -18.53 5.23 -2.38
C ASP A 114 -17.12 4.75 -2.00
N VAL A 115 -16.39 5.58 -1.26
CA VAL A 115 -15.06 5.24 -0.73
C VAL A 115 -15.18 5.04 0.78
N LEU A 116 -14.97 3.82 1.23
CA LEU A 116 -15.03 3.47 2.64
C LEU A 116 -13.66 3.65 3.32
N ASP A 117 -13.65 4.06 4.59
CA ASP A 117 -12.39 4.20 5.36
C ASP A 117 -11.60 2.88 5.47
N THR A 118 -12.29 1.75 5.35
CA THR A 118 -11.69 0.42 5.38
C THR A 118 -11.12 -0.02 4.04
N ASP A 119 -11.50 0.59 2.93
CA ASP A 119 -11.08 0.20 1.58
C ASP A 119 -9.54 0.22 1.41
N PRO A 120 -9.02 -0.50 0.43
CA PRO A 120 -7.60 -0.47 0.09
C PRO A 120 -7.11 0.94 -0.25
N ILE A 121 -5.84 1.20 0.05
CA ILE A 121 -5.18 2.48 -0.21
C ILE A 121 -4.15 2.27 -1.30
N ASP A 122 -4.20 3.04 -2.37
CA ASP A 122 -3.22 3.01 -3.46
C ASP A 122 -2.69 4.42 -3.72
N ILE A 123 -1.46 4.66 -3.28
CA ILE A 123 -0.84 5.99 -3.34
C ILE A 123 0.57 5.92 -3.91
N ALA A 124 0.98 6.99 -4.58
CA ALA A 124 2.29 7.11 -5.18
C ALA A 124 3.14 8.18 -4.50
N ALA A 125 4.44 7.93 -4.43
CA ALA A 125 5.41 8.94 -4.02
C ALA A 125 5.43 10.09 -5.04
N ALA A 126 4.94 11.25 -4.64
CA ALA A 126 4.94 12.43 -5.49
C ALA A 126 6.35 13.01 -5.65
N GLY A 127 6.69 13.45 -6.86
CA GLY A 127 7.98 14.07 -7.14
C GLY A 127 8.19 14.40 -8.61
N THR A 128 9.16 15.26 -8.90
CA THR A 128 9.57 15.61 -10.28
C THR A 128 10.43 14.55 -10.94
N THR A 129 10.92 13.58 -10.17
CA THR A 129 11.73 12.44 -10.63
C THR A 129 11.07 11.14 -10.21
N VAL A 130 11.31 10.07 -10.99
CA VAL A 130 10.80 8.72 -10.66
C VAL A 130 11.57 8.19 -9.46
N ASN A 131 10.92 8.16 -8.31
CA ASN A 131 11.48 7.66 -7.05
C ASN A 131 10.90 6.28 -6.71
N LYS A 132 11.56 5.22 -7.18
CA LYS A 132 11.15 3.86 -6.84
C LYS A 132 11.35 3.59 -5.36
N LEU A 133 10.29 3.15 -4.70
CA LEU A 133 10.30 2.73 -3.31
C LEU A 133 10.88 1.32 -3.19
N HIS A 134 11.74 1.10 -2.21
CA HIS A 134 12.44 -0.18 -2.03
C HIS A 134 12.28 -0.77 -0.65
N ASN A 135 12.32 0.04 0.38
CA ASN A 135 12.25 -0.39 1.76
C ASN A 135 11.22 0.43 2.53
N SER A 136 10.71 -0.15 3.60
CA SER A 136 9.86 0.51 4.57
C SER A 136 10.24 0.06 5.97
N ILE A 137 9.92 0.89 6.94
CA ILE A 137 10.06 0.57 8.36
C ILE A 137 8.99 1.30 9.16
N ASP A 138 8.41 0.60 10.10
CA ASP A 138 7.51 1.19 11.09
C ASP A 138 8.34 1.89 12.16
N PHE A 139 8.02 3.16 12.41
CA PHE A 139 8.76 4.00 13.32
C PHE A 139 7.87 5.11 13.90
N ASN A 140 7.76 5.18 15.23
CA ASN A 140 6.93 6.16 15.93
C ASN A 140 5.49 6.24 15.38
N GLU A 141 4.82 5.09 15.25
CA GLU A 141 3.45 4.98 14.73
C GLU A 141 3.27 5.47 13.29
N GLN A 142 4.37 5.77 12.59
CA GLN A 142 4.40 6.18 11.20
C GLN A 142 5.11 5.13 10.35
N LEU A 143 4.75 5.04 9.08
CA LEU A 143 5.45 4.22 8.11
C LEU A 143 6.43 5.08 7.32
N LEU A 144 7.73 4.86 7.54
CA LEU A 144 8.78 5.44 6.72
C LEU A 144 9.03 4.57 5.50
N LEU A 145 9.18 5.21 4.34
CA LEU A 145 9.50 4.56 3.07
C LEU A 145 10.79 5.15 2.49
N PHE A 146 11.60 4.29 1.91
CA PHE A 146 12.90 4.64 1.36
C PHE A 146 12.94 4.37 -0.15
N SER A 147 13.21 5.40 -0.92
CA SER A 147 13.64 5.27 -2.32
C SER A 147 15.17 5.28 -2.41
N GLY A 148 15.72 5.15 -3.61
CA GLY A 148 17.18 5.26 -3.81
C GLY A 148 17.74 6.63 -3.43
N GLU A 149 16.92 7.71 -3.41
CA GLU A 149 17.39 9.08 -3.29
C GLU A 149 16.56 9.96 -2.34
N ALA A 150 15.50 9.42 -1.74
CA ALA A 150 14.64 10.18 -0.85
C ALA A 150 13.95 9.27 0.17
N GLN A 151 13.53 9.87 1.28
CA GLN A 151 12.72 9.25 2.32
C GLN A 151 11.35 9.90 2.34
N TYR A 152 10.33 9.09 2.60
CA TYR A 152 8.93 9.51 2.67
C TYR A 152 8.31 9.00 3.95
N ILE A 153 7.31 9.71 4.44
CA ILE A 153 6.43 9.27 5.52
C ILE A 153 5.03 9.10 4.95
N LEU A 154 4.36 8.03 5.36
CA LEU A 154 2.93 7.88 5.18
C LEU A 154 2.23 8.70 6.26
N GLU A 155 1.58 9.77 5.85
CA GLU A 155 0.82 10.67 6.70
C GLU A 155 -0.68 10.53 6.48
N SER A 156 -1.45 10.92 7.47
CA SER A 156 -2.90 11.04 7.41
C SER A 156 -3.33 12.35 8.07
N SER A 157 -4.39 12.95 7.58
CA SER A 157 -5.01 14.13 8.22
C SER A 157 -5.82 13.79 9.47
N GLY A 158 -5.84 12.51 9.90
CA GLY A 158 -6.53 12.00 11.07
C GLY A 158 -5.72 10.92 11.77
N ASP A 159 -6.26 10.34 12.85
CA ASP A 159 -5.60 9.28 13.63
C ASP A 159 -5.43 7.97 12.83
N ALA A 160 -6.34 7.67 11.90
CA ALA A 160 -6.29 6.50 11.04
C ALA A 160 -5.94 6.86 9.60
N VAL A 161 -5.16 5.99 8.96
CA VAL A 161 -4.86 6.11 7.54
C VAL A 161 -6.02 5.50 6.74
N THR A 162 -6.69 6.33 5.94
CA THR A 162 -7.82 5.96 5.08
C THR A 162 -7.51 6.26 3.61
N PRO A 163 -8.26 5.72 2.65
CA PRO A 163 -8.04 6.02 1.23
C PRO A 163 -8.09 7.50 0.89
N THR A 164 -8.90 8.28 1.62
CA THR A 164 -9.12 9.71 1.38
C THR A 164 -8.13 10.62 2.11
N THR A 165 -7.44 10.12 3.14
CA THR A 165 -6.53 10.91 3.99
C THR A 165 -5.07 10.56 3.82
N ALA A 166 -4.75 9.40 3.23
CA ALA A 166 -3.40 8.91 3.06
C ALA A 166 -2.58 9.73 2.08
N VAL A 167 -1.41 10.19 2.50
CA VAL A 167 -0.47 10.94 1.66
C VAL A 167 0.96 10.48 1.91
N LEU A 168 1.77 10.36 0.85
CA LEU A 168 3.21 10.15 0.96
C LEU A 168 3.94 11.49 0.90
N THR A 169 4.41 11.95 2.05
CA THR A 169 5.16 13.19 2.17
C THR A 169 6.66 12.93 2.16
N LYS A 170 7.38 13.64 1.27
CA LYS A 170 8.84 13.54 1.24
C LYS A 170 9.46 14.33 2.40
N THR A 171 10.26 13.64 3.24
CA THR A 171 10.87 14.22 4.44
C THR A 171 12.33 14.55 4.28
N SER A 172 13.06 13.78 3.45
CA SER A 172 14.48 14.02 3.24
C SER A 172 14.93 13.50 1.86
N THR A 173 16.14 13.90 1.45
CA THR A 173 16.73 13.58 0.15
C THR A 173 18.11 12.96 0.29
N PHE A 174 18.23 11.95 1.15
CA PHE A 174 19.45 11.18 1.27
C PHE A 174 19.42 9.96 0.34
N SER A 175 20.57 9.66 -0.26
CA SER A 175 20.70 8.39 -0.98
C SER A 175 20.57 7.21 -0.04
N HIS A 176 20.01 6.09 -0.52
CA HIS A 176 19.83 4.87 0.25
C HIS A 176 20.41 3.67 -0.49
N ALA A 177 21.15 2.85 0.22
CA ALA A 177 21.63 1.56 -0.31
C ALA A 177 20.47 0.56 -0.32
N ILE A 178 19.71 0.52 -1.40
CA ILE A 178 18.43 -0.19 -1.53
C ILE A 178 18.44 -1.68 -1.17
N LYS A 179 19.63 -2.31 -1.15
CA LYS A 179 19.80 -3.72 -0.77
C LYS A 179 19.99 -3.92 0.75
N VAL A 180 20.08 -2.84 1.51
CA VAL A 180 20.27 -2.87 2.95
C VAL A 180 19.02 -2.27 3.58
N ALA A 181 18.25 -3.10 4.27
CA ALA A 181 17.05 -2.62 4.95
C ALA A 181 17.41 -1.62 6.06
N PRO A 182 16.64 -0.55 6.26
CA PRO A 182 16.78 0.32 7.42
C PRO A 182 16.47 -0.43 8.71
N VAL A 183 17.02 0.01 9.82
CA VAL A 183 16.85 -0.61 11.15
C VAL A 183 16.46 0.46 12.15
N SER A 184 15.41 0.22 12.93
CA SER A 184 15.03 1.08 14.06
C SER A 184 15.75 0.67 15.33
N ALA A 185 16.20 1.65 16.08
CA ALA A 185 16.82 1.47 17.39
C ALA A 185 16.37 2.61 18.33
N GLY A 186 15.40 2.33 19.18
CA GLY A 186 14.76 3.33 20.04
C GLY A 186 14.07 4.41 19.21
N LYS A 187 14.46 5.67 19.41
CA LYS A 187 13.90 6.84 18.71
C LYS A 187 14.63 7.19 17.41
N TYR A 188 15.46 6.30 16.89
CA TYR A 188 16.25 6.52 15.68
C TYR A 188 16.02 5.42 14.66
N VAL A 189 16.14 5.78 13.38
CA VAL A 189 16.24 4.85 12.27
C VAL A 189 17.59 5.00 11.62
N TYR A 190 18.31 3.90 11.45
CA TYR A 190 19.61 3.85 10.78
C TYR A 190 19.46 3.23 9.40
N PHE A 191 20.07 3.86 8.41
CA PHE A 191 20.11 3.33 7.06
C PHE A 191 21.48 3.56 6.40
N ALA A 192 21.83 2.67 5.47
CA ALA A 192 23.08 2.73 4.74
C ALA A 192 22.97 3.63 3.50
N GLN A 193 24.02 4.41 3.24
CA GLN A 193 24.20 5.17 2.01
C GLN A 193 25.45 4.69 1.27
N ASN A 194 25.38 4.61 -0.06
CA ASN A 194 26.56 4.42 -0.89
C ASN A 194 27.20 5.80 -1.19
N ARG A 195 28.45 5.96 -0.81
CA ARG A 195 29.24 7.17 -1.11
C ARG A 195 30.53 6.78 -1.82
N ASN A 196 30.46 6.74 -3.16
CA ASN A 196 31.56 6.26 -4.02
C ASN A 196 31.99 4.83 -3.64
N ASP A 197 33.21 4.68 -3.13
CA ASP A 197 33.83 3.42 -2.68
C ASP A 197 33.57 3.10 -1.20
N LYS A 198 32.78 3.93 -0.50
CA LYS A 198 32.50 3.81 0.94
C LYS A 198 31.01 3.68 1.21
N THR A 199 30.69 3.11 2.36
CA THR A 199 29.35 3.11 2.91
C THR A 199 29.29 4.04 4.12
N ALA A 200 28.31 4.93 4.14
CA ALA A 200 27.99 5.75 5.31
C ALA A 200 26.75 5.19 6.00
N ILE A 201 26.70 5.25 7.31
CA ILE A 201 25.49 5.01 8.10
C ILE A 201 24.91 6.36 8.45
N THR A 202 23.66 6.54 8.14
CA THR A 202 22.90 7.77 8.43
C THR A 202 21.86 7.47 9.47
N GLU A 203 21.75 8.37 10.43
CA GLU A 203 20.73 8.39 11.45
C GLU A 203 19.59 9.31 11.01
N TYR A 204 18.36 8.81 11.08
CA TYR A 204 17.14 9.58 10.91
C TYR A 204 16.38 9.60 12.24
N PHE A 205 15.93 10.77 12.63
CA PHE A 205 15.04 10.95 13.79
C PHE A 205 13.96 11.95 13.43
N ALA A 206 12.77 11.78 13.99
CA ALA A 206 11.74 12.80 13.98
C ALA A 206 12.04 13.76 15.15
N ASP A 207 12.26 15.02 14.85
CA ASP A 207 12.36 16.06 15.87
C ASP A 207 10.92 16.38 16.33
N ASP A 208 10.61 16.00 17.55
CA ASP A 208 9.30 16.30 18.16
C ASP A 208 9.36 17.72 18.76
N ASP A 209 9.43 18.72 17.87
CA ASP A 209 9.51 20.14 18.24
C ASP A 209 8.13 20.71 18.64
N THR A 210 7.30 19.91 19.30
CA THR A 210 6.06 20.36 19.95
C THR A 210 6.20 20.47 21.47
N LEU A 211 7.38 20.87 21.96
CA LEU A 211 7.45 21.47 23.29
C LEU A 211 7.00 22.93 23.16
N THR A 212 5.70 23.15 23.18
CA THR A 212 5.15 24.46 23.49
C THR A 212 5.75 24.91 24.81
N ASN A 213 6.54 25.97 24.77
CA ASN A 213 6.93 26.71 25.97
C ASN A 213 5.68 27.16 26.71
N ASP A 214 5.49 26.64 27.92
CA ASP A 214 4.72 27.30 28.97
C ASP A 214 5.66 28.24 29.76
#